data_5b735c9e576608b1da96d760b280c05e
#
_entry.id   5b735c9e576608b1da96d760b280c05e
#
_cell.length_a   1.000
_cell.length_b   1.000
_cell.length_c   1.000
_cell.angle_alpha   90.00
_cell.angle_beta   90.00
_cell.angle_gamma   90.00
#
_symmetry.space_group_name_H-M   'P 1'
#
loop_
_entity.id
_entity.type
_entity.pdbx_description
1 polymer ?
#
loop_
_entity_poly.entity_id
_entity_poly.type
_entity_poly.pdbx_seq_one_letter_code
_entity_poly.pdbx_strand_id
1 'polypeptide(L)' 'ETPNYVYIFEFKLDGTAAEAMRQIEEKGYAKEYGADTRKLYQIGAVFSSETGTIEEWIVR' A
#
# COMPACT_ATOMS: atom_id res chain seq x y z
N GLU A 1 6.76 13.84 -2.50
CA GLU A 1 5.41 13.86 -3.07
C GLU A 1 5.40 14.55 -4.43
N THR A 2 4.68 14.00 -5.39
CA THR A 2 4.51 14.63 -6.69
C THR A 2 3.25 15.50 -6.69
N PRO A 3 3.19 16.56 -7.52
CA PRO A 3 2.01 17.47 -7.53
C PRO A 3 0.69 16.80 -7.92
N ASN A 4 0.73 15.70 -8.67
CA ASN A 4 -0.48 15.08 -9.23
C ASN A 4 -0.80 13.70 -8.66
N TYR A 5 0.01 13.18 -7.74
CA TYR A 5 -0.16 11.82 -7.24
C TYR A 5 0.07 11.75 -5.74
N VAL A 6 -0.69 10.86 -5.10
CA VAL A 6 -0.48 10.47 -3.71
C VAL A 6 -0.25 8.97 -3.70
N TYR A 7 0.81 8.52 -3.06
CA TYR A 7 1.13 7.10 -2.93
C TYR A 7 1.02 6.68 -1.47
N ILE A 8 0.29 5.61 -1.23
CA ILE A 8 0.16 5.01 0.10
C ILE A 8 0.79 3.63 0.05
N PHE A 9 1.77 3.40 0.90
CA PHE A 9 2.47 2.13 0.99
C PHE A 9 2.15 1.43 2.31
N GLU A 10 1.89 0.15 2.24
CA GLU A 10 1.78 -0.69 3.41
C GLU A 10 2.69 -1.89 3.20
N PHE A 11 3.64 -2.10 4.11
CA PHE A 11 4.55 -3.22 4.06
C PHE A 11 4.19 -4.23 5.13
N LYS A 12 4.21 -5.50 4.77
CA LYS A 12 3.94 -6.59 5.69
C LYS A 12 5.12 -7.56 5.68
N LEU A 13 5.56 -7.96 6.85
CA LEU A 13 6.60 -8.96 7.00
C LEU A 13 5.93 -10.32 7.06
N ASP A 14 6.21 -11.17 6.09
CA ASP A 14 5.60 -12.49 5.95
C ASP A 14 4.07 -12.42 5.94
N GLY A 15 3.44 -12.88 4.91
CA GLY A 15 2.00 -12.83 4.73
C GLY A 15 1.66 -12.68 3.27
N THR A 16 0.58 -11.96 2.97
CA THR A 16 0.14 -11.75 1.59
C THR A 16 -0.05 -10.26 1.29
N ALA A 17 0.10 -9.90 0.01
CA ALA A 17 -0.15 -8.54 -0.43
C ALA A 17 -1.62 -8.15 -0.25
N ALA A 18 -2.55 -9.12 -0.35
CA ALA A 18 -3.96 -8.87 -0.08
C ALA A 18 -4.19 -8.43 1.36
N GLU A 19 -3.46 -9.01 2.32
CA GLU A 19 -3.53 -8.60 3.72
C GLU A 19 -3.00 -7.18 3.90
N ALA A 20 -1.91 -6.83 3.21
CA ALA A 20 -1.37 -5.47 3.27
C ALA A 20 -2.38 -4.46 2.71
N MET A 21 -3.03 -4.79 1.61
CA MET A 21 -4.06 -3.93 1.01
C MET A 21 -5.24 -3.75 1.95
N ARG A 22 -5.64 -4.81 2.64
CA ARG A 22 -6.73 -4.73 3.61
C ARG A 22 -6.36 -3.81 4.77
N GLN A 23 -5.12 -3.81 5.21
CA GLN A 23 -4.66 -2.90 6.26
C GLN A 23 -4.72 -1.44 5.81
N ILE A 24 -4.44 -1.16 4.55
CA ILE A 24 -4.61 0.19 4.01
C ILE A 24 -6.06 0.62 4.12
N GLU A 25 -6.99 -0.26 3.76
CA GLU A 25 -8.42 0.02 3.84
C GLU A 25 -8.87 0.23 5.30
N GLU A 26 -8.40 -0.60 6.20
CA GLU A 26 -8.76 -0.51 7.63
C GLU A 26 -8.26 0.78 8.27
N LYS A 27 -7.09 1.26 7.88
CA LYS A 27 -6.53 2.50 8.37
C LYS A 27 -7.20 3.74 7.78
N GLY A 28 -7.97 3.56 6.71
CA GLY A 28 -8.74 4.64 6.11
C GLY A 28 -7.94 5.69 5.37
N TYR A 29 -6.74 5.36 4.91
CA TYR A 29 -5.90 6.30 4.17
C TYR A 29 -6.59 6.81 2.91
N ALA A 30 -7.27 5.93 2.18
CA ALA A 30 -7.96 6.32 0.97
C ALA A 30 -9.08 7.30 1.26
N LYS A 31 -9.77 7.14 2.38
CA LYS A 31 -10.84 8.05 2.81
C LYS A 31 -10.26 9.41 3.19
N GLU A 32 -9.11 9.43 3.87
CA GLU A 32 -8.43 10.65 4.28
C GLU A 32 -8.01 11.49 3.08
N TYR A 33 -7.50 10.85 2.03
CA TYR A 33 -7.03 11.53 0.82
C TYR A 33 -8.07 11.55 -0.30
N GLY A 34 -9.25 11.00 -0.08
CA GLY A 34 -10.27 10.85 -1.12
C GLY A 34 -10.84 12.16 -1.66
N ALA A 35 -10.77 13.25 -0.89
CA ALA A 35 -11.21 14.56 -1.31
C ALA A 35 -10.14 15.31 -2.11
N ASP A 36 -8.93 14.79 -2.18
CA ASP A 36 -7.84 15.39 -2.92
C ASP A 36 -8.07 15.18 -4.42
N THR A 37 -7.76 16.18 -5.23
CA THR A 37 -7.88 16.08 -6.68
C THR A 37 -6.75 15.26 -7.31
N ARG A 38 -5.71 14.95 -6.54
CA ARG A 38 -4.58 14.15 -7.00
C ARG A 38 -5.00 12.68 -7.13
N LYS A 39 -4.35 11.99 -8.04
CA LYS A 39 -4.59 10.56 -8.22
C LYS A 39 -3.98 9.77 -7.07
N LEU A 40 -4.79 8.90 -6.49
CA LEU A 40 -4.36 8.08 -5.34
C LEU A 40 -3.97 6.68 -5.80
N TYR A 41 -2.78 6.25 -5.38
CA TYR A 41 -2.31 4.88 -5.58
C TYR A 41 -2.07 4.22 -4.23
N GLN A 42 -2.56 3.01 -4.09
CA GLN A 42 -2.37 2.21 -2.88
C GLN A 42 -1.50 1.01 -3.23
N ILE A 43 -0.42 0.82 -2.50
CA ILE A 43 0.55 -0.24 -2.77
C ILE A 43 0.74 -1.08 -1.51
N GLY A 44 0.36 -2.35 -1.60
CA GLY A 44 0.62 -3.32 -0.55
C GLY A 44 1.76 -4.22 -0.97
N ALA A 45 2.76 -4.38 -0.13
CA ALA A 45 3.93 -5.19 -0.44
C ALA A 45 4.27 -6.12 0.73
N VAL A 46 4.72 -7.32 0.40
CA VAL A 46 5.15 -8.32 1.38
C VAL A 46 6.65 -8.52 1.26
N PHE A 47 7.32 -8.37 2.38
CA PHE A 47 8.75 -8.63 2.51
C PHE A 47 8.92 -9.99 3.19
N SER A 48 9.70 -10.86 2.60
CA SER A 48 9.96 -12.18 3.18
C SER A 48 11.16 -12.12 4.13
N SER A 49 10.94 -12.53 5.38
CA SER A 49 12.04 -12.65 6.35
C SER A 49 12.98 -13.78 5.98
N GLU A 50 12.50 -14.77 5.24
CA GLU A 50 13.29 -15.93 4.83
C GLU A 50 14.29 -15.59 3.72
N THR A 51 13.85 -14.80 2.73
CA THR A 51 14.70 -14.43 1.58
C THR A 51 15.32 -13.05 1.72
N GLY A 52 14.76 -12.20 2.58
CA GLY A 52 15.23 -10.83 2.75
C GLY A 52 14.84 -9.91 1.59
N THR A 53 13.84 -10.28 0.81
CA THR A 53 13.42 -9.50 -0.37
C THR A 53 11.90 -9.31 -0.42
N ILE A 54 11.47 -8.37 -1.26
CA ILE A 54 10.05 -8.20 -1.54
C ILE A 54 9.60 -9.38 -2.40
N GLU A 55 8.62 -10.11 -1.90
CA GLU A 55 8.13 -11.34 -2.51
C GLU A 55 6.86 -11.14 -3.32
N GLU A 56 6.02 -10.18 -2.92
CA GLU A 56 4.72 -9.98 -3.54
C GLU A 56 4.30 -8.52 -3.37
N TRP A 57 3.60 -7.97 -4.35
CA TRP A 57 3.02 -6.62 -4.22
C TRP A 57 1.76 -6.48 -5.07
N ILE A 58 0.90 -5.56 -4.65
CA ILE A 58 -0.33 -5.19 -5.36
C ILE A 58 -0.38 -3.67 -5.43
N VAL A 59 -0.71 -3.15 -6.60
CA VAL A 59 -0.92 -1.71 -6.81
C VAL A 59 -2.37 -1.50 -7.26
N ARG A 60 -3.05 -0.55 -6.60
CA ARG A 60 -4.43 -0.18 -6.94
C ARG A 60 -4.63 1.31 -7.02
#